data_9f66424e4ddede9d2444740a8def8152
#
_entry.id   9f66424e4ddede9d2444740a8def8152
#
_cell.length_a   1.000
_cell.length_b   1.000
_cell.length_c   1.000
_cell.angle_alpha   90.00
_cell.angle_beta   90.00
_cell.angle_gamma   90.00
#
_symmetry.space_group_name_H-M   'P 1'
#
loop_
_entity.id
_entity.type
_entity.pdbx_description
1 polymer ?
#
loop_
_entity_poly.entity_id
_entity_poly.type
_entity_poly.pdbx_seq_one_letter_code
_entity_poly.pdbx_strand_id
1 'polypeptide(L)'
;AGKTILLHAEQGFGDTIQFCRYVPRVAEQAGHVILEVQQPLRGLMSTLSGAAQIVSRGEPLPAFDLHCPLLSLPLAFGTRLETIPSQTPYLSAPSEKTSAWRDRLGNRERPRVGLVWAGDPRKSLPGANRIDRQRSLQFDQLAPVLRVRDCEFYSLQKGDDALEQLHRSALDHRVIDWSADFHDFSDTAALIENLDLVIAVDTAVAHLAGALGKPLWLINRHNTCWRWLLDRDDSPWYPTARLFRQDATREWDSVVARVQAALRDYARDWKIGSAPAASC
;
A
#
# COMPACT_ATOMS: atom_id res chain seq x y z
N ALA A 1 -19.32 -12.34 24.77
CA ALA A 1 -18.09 -12.15 25.53
C ALA A 1 -17.50 -13.50 25.92
N GLY A 2 -16.15 -13.65 25.94
CA GLY A 2 -15.45 -14.85 26.40
C GLY A 2 -15.22 -15.95 25.36
N LYS A 3 -15.73 -15.83 24.12
CA LYS A 3 -15.50 -16.79 23.04
C LYS A 3 -14.24 -16.47 22.26
N THR A 4 -13.60 -17.52 21.72
CA THR A 4 -12.49 -17.43 20.77
C THR A 4 -13.03 -17.31 19.36
N ILE A 5 -12.59 -16.31 18.61
CA ILE A 5 -12.95 -16.13 17.21
C ILE A 5 -11.73 -16.21 16.29
N LEU A 6 -11.85 -16.99 15.23
CA LEU A 6 -10.90 -17.04 14.11
C LEU A 6 -11.33 -16.03 13.04
N LEU A 7 -10.50 -15.02 12.81
CA LEU A 7 -10.59 -14.16 11.63
C LEU A 7 -9.63 -14.67 10.58
N HIS A 8 -10.09 -14.80 9.33
CA HIS A 8 -9.25 -15.41 8.30
C HIS A 8 -9.26 -14.62 6.99
N ALA A 9 -8.09 -14.56 6.36
CA ALA A 9 -7.93 -13.96 5.04
C ALA A 9 -8.44 -14.91 3.96
N GLU A 10 -9.33 -14.44 3.06
CA GLU A 10 -9.89 -15.26 1.98
C GLU A 10 -9.52 -14.78 0.58
N GLN A 11 -8.97 -13.58 0.44
CA GLN A 11 -8.61 -12.98 -0.85
C GLN A 11 -7.13 -12.57 -0.94
N GLY A 12 -6.81 -11.47 -1.64
CA GLY A 12 -5.46 -11.01 -1.87
C GLY A 12 -4.82 -10.31 -0.66
N PHE A 13 -3.54 -10.04 -0.74
CA PHE A 13 -2.80 -9.35 0.32
C PHE A 13 -3.38 -7.97 0.64
N GLY A 14 -3.76 -7.21 -0.40
CA GLY A 14 -4.38 -5.88 -0.22
C GLY A 14 -5.68 -5.95 0.56
N ASP A 15 -6.50 -6.99 0.34
CA ASP A 15 -7.74 -7.21 1.08
C ASP A 15 -7.45 -7.48 2.56
N THR A 16 -6.48 -8.33 2.85
CA THR A 16 -6.06 -8.61 4.23
C THR A 16 -5.54 -7.36 4.91
N ILE A 17 -4.67 -6.60 4.27
CA ILE A 17 -4.13 -5.33 4.80
C ILE A 17 -5.27 -4.32 5.04
N GLN A 18 -6.22 -4.20 4.12
CA GLN A 18 -7.31 -3.25 4.28
C GLN A 18 -8.25 -3.62 5.43
N PHE A 19 -8.66 -4.89 5.51
CA PHE A 19 -9.72 -5.30 6.43
C PHE A 19 -9.23 -5.76 7.80
N CYS A 20 -7.93 -5.96 8.00
CA CYS A 20 -7.38 -6.21 9.34
C CYS A 20 -7.61 -5.02 10.30
N ARG A 21 -7.93 -3.82 9.80
CA ARG A 21 -8.32 -2.66 10.61
C ARG A 21 -9.53 -2.90 11.51
N TYR A 22 -10.34 -3.93 11.23
CA TYR A 22 -11.46 -4.31 12.08
C TYR A 22 -11.07 -5.21 13.26
N VAL A 23 -9.86 -5.80 13.24
CA VAL A 23 -9.41 -6.73 14.30
C VAL A 23 -9.48 -6.12 15.69
N PRO A 24 -9.02 -4.88 15.95
CA PRO A 24 -9.14 -4.26 17.25
C PRO A 24 -10.60 -4.15 17.73
N ARG A 25 -11.52 -3.82 16.83
CA ARG A 25 -12.96 -3.72 17.15
C ARG A 25 -13.60 -5.07 17.45
N VAL A 26 -13.11 -6.15 16.82
CA VAL A 26 -13.53 -7.51 17.16
C VAL A 26 -13.01 -7.88 18.55
N ALA A 27 -11.76 -7.53 18.85
CA ALA A 27 -11.15 -7.79 20.15
C ALA A 27 -11.89 -7.13 21.33
N GLU A 28 -12.49 -5.96 21.11
CA GLU A 28 -13.34 -5.28 22.12
C GLU A 28 -14.59 -6.10 22.49
N GLN A 29 -15.04 -7.00 21.61
CA GLN A 29 -16.28 -7.78 21.77
C GLN A 29 -16.02 -9.27 22.05
N ALA A 30 -14.89 -9.81 21.58
CA ALA A 30 -14.49 -11.20 21.73
C ALA A 30 -13.65 -11.40 23.00
N GLY A 31 -13.54 -12.67 23.45
CA GLY A 31 -12.62 -13.03 24.52
C GLY A 31 -11.19 -13.21 24.01
N HIS A 32 -11.05 -13.78 22.82
CA HIS A 32 -9.77 -14.08 22.20
C HIS A 32 -9.88 -14.04 20.68
N VAL A 33 -8.95 -13.38 19.99
CA VAL A 33 -8.94 -13.27 18.53
C VAL A 33 -7.73 -13.98 17.97
N ILE A 34 -7.97 -14.98 17.13
CA ILE A 34 -6.97 -15.63 16.28
C ILE A 34 -7.09 -15.03 14.89
N LEU A 35 -5.97 -14.59 14.32
CA LEU A 35 -5.91 -14.03 12.98
C LEU A 35 -5.10 -14.93 12.05
N GLU A 36 -5.76 -15.58 11.08
CA GLU A 36 -5.10 -16.34 10.02
C GLU A 36 -4.85 -15.45 8.80
N VAL A 37 -3.59 -15.36 8.37
CA VAL A 37 -3.16 -14.54 7.23
C VAL A 37 -2.26 -15.33 6.28
N GLN A 38 -2.07 -14.79 5.08
CA GLN A 38 -1.06 -15.30 4.17
C GLN A 38 0.34 -15.13 4.78
N GLN A 39 1.20 -16.13 4.60
CA GLN A 39 2.53 -16.18 5.20
C GLN A 39 3.37 -14.90 4.98
N PRO A 40 3.38 -14.23 3.79
CA PRO A 40 4.13 -12.98 3.60
C PRO A 40 3.62 -11.79 4.43
N LEU A 41 2.44 -11.87 5.02
CA LEU A 41 1.88 -10.82 5.87
C LEU A 41 2.11 -11.05 7.36
N ARG A 42 2.56 -12.23 7.77
CA ARG A 42 2.68 -12.60 9.20
C ARG A 42 3.53 -11.61 9.99
N GLY A 43 4.71 -11.27 9.45
CA GLY A 43 5.64 -10.32 10.10
C GLY A 43 5.02 -8.94 10.28
N LEU A 44 4.32 -8.44 9.27
CA LEU A 44 3.60 -7.17 9.33
C LEU A 44 2.46 -7.20 10.35
N MET A 45 1.65 -8.28 10.35
CA MET A 45 0.50 -8.40 11.23
C MET A 45 0.86 -8.52 12.71
N SER A 46 2.11 -8.86 13.05
CA SER A 46 2.59 -8.86 14.45
C SER A 46 2.53 -7.47 15.10
N THR A 47 2.41 -6.42 14.32
CA THR A 47 2.27 -5.04 14.80
C THR A 47 0.81 -4.61 15.00
N LEU A 48 -0.14 -5.44 14.57
CA LEU A 48 -1.57 -5.16 14.66
C LEU A 48 -2.08 -5.41 16.08
N SER A 49 -2.73 -4.43 16.66
CA SER A 49 -3.38 -4.58 17.98
C SER A 49 -4.65 -5.45 17.89
N GLY A 50 -4.98 -6.12 19.00
CA GLY A 50 -6.23 -6.87 19.15
C GLY A 50 -6.16 -8.34 18.71
N ALA A 51 -5.18 -8.77 17.90
CA ALA A 51 -4.95 -10.18 17.64
C ALA A 51 -4.12 -10.79 18.76
N ALA A 52 -4.68 -11.77 19.46
CA ALA A 52 -3.98 -12.48 20.52
C ALA A 52 -3.02 -13.55 19.95
N GLN A 53 -3.36 -14.09 18.79
CA GLN A 53 -2.51 -15.04 18.07
C GLN A 53 -2.61 -14.82 16.56
N ILE A 54 -1.47 -14.90 15.85
CA ILE A 54 -1.39 -14.83 14.40
C ILE A 54 -0.90 -16.19 13.88
N VAL A 55 -1.64 -16.73 12.91
CA VAL A 55 -1.38 -18.03 12.29
C VAL A 55 -1.20 -17.82 10.79
N SER A 56 -0.22 -18.46 10.18
CA SER A 56 -0.07 -18.44 8.73
C SER A 56 -1.03 -19.45 8.09
N ARG A 57 -1.59 -19.11 6.96
CA ARG A 57 -2.42 -20.03 6.17
C ARG A 57 -1.67 -21.33 5.89
N GLY A 58 -2.32 -22.46 6.21
CA GLY A 58 -1.74 -23.80 6.08
C GLY A 58 -1.07 -24.34 7.35
N GLU A 59 -0.87 -23.52 8.39
CA GLU A 59 -0.49 -24.01 9.72
C GLU A 59 -1.70 -24.63 10.45
N PRO A 60 -1.49 -25.54 11.41
CA PRO A 60 -2.57 -26.04 12.25
C PRO A 60 -3.27 -24.90 13.01
N LEU A 61 -4.59 -24.88 12.93
CA LEU A 61 -5.40 -23.87 13.61
C LEU A 61 -5.61 -24.26 15.08
N PRO A 62 -5.45 -23.33 16.02
CA PRO A 62 -5.90 -23.50 17.40
C PRO A 62 -7.42 -23.71 17.46
N ALA A 63 -7.93 -24.22 18.58
CA ALA A 63 -9.36 -24.34 18.81
C ALA A 63 -10.05 -22.96 18.84
N PHE A 64 -11.21 -22.85 18.21
CA PHE A 64 -12.01 -21.63 18.18
C PHE A 64 -13.51 -21.96 18.27
N ASP A 65 -14.32 -21.02 18.75
CA ASP A 65 -15.77 -21.18 18.85
C ASP A 65 -16.50 -20.65 17.61
N LEU A 66 -15.96 -19.58 17.01
CA LEU A 66 -16.55 -18.84 15.90
C LEU A 66 -15.49 -18.55 14.85
N HIS A 67 -15.90 -18.32 13.62
CA HIS A 67 -15.01 -17.79 12.59
C HIS A 67 -15.70 -16.72 11.75
N CYS A 68 -14.90 -15.83 11.13
CA CYS A 68 -15.40 -14.82 10.21
C CYS A 68 -14.32 -14.48 9.17
N PRO A 69 -14.65 -14.48 7.86
CA PRO A 69 -13.76 -13.90 6.85
C PRO A 69 -13.55 -12.41 7.09
N LEU A 70 -12.35 -11.90 6.86
CA LEU A 70 -12.04 -10.48 7.07
C LEU A 70 -12.94 -9.55 6.25
N LEU A 71 -13.27 -9.89 5.00
CA LEU A 71 -14.13 -9.08 4.15
C LEU A 71 -15.61 -9.07 4.59
N SER A 72 -16.01 -9.95 5.49
CA SER A 72 -17.36 -9.95 6.07
C SER A 72 -17.49 -9.01 7.27
N LEU A 73 -16.38 -8.53 7.83
CA LEU A 73 -16.41 -7.66 9.02
C LEU A 73 -17.12 -6.33 8.77
N PRO A 74 -16.98 -5.63 7.62
CA PRO A 74 -17.76 -4.43 7.35
C PRO A 74 -19.27 -4.67 7.46
N LEU A 75 -19.77 -5.79 6.96
CA LEU A 75 -21.18 -6.16 7.09
C LEU A 75 -21.56 -6.44 8.55
N ALA A 76 -20.74 -7.22 9.26
CA ALA A 76 -20.95 -7.58 10.65
C ALA A 76 -21.02 -6.33 11.57
N PHE A 77 -20.24 -5.30 11.25
CA PHE A 77 -20.24 -4.01 11.97
C PHE A 77 -21.24 -2.98 11.40
N GLY A 78 -22.06 -3.34 10.41
CA GLY A 78 -22.99 -2.41 9.76
C GLY A 78 -22.29 -1.19 9.16
N THR A 79 -21.06 -1.36 8.63
CA THR A 79 -20.25 -0.26 8.10
C THR A 79 -20.95 0.43 6.93
N ARG A 80 -21.08 1.74 7.02
CA ARG A 80 -21.53 2.63 5.97
C ARG A 80 -20.40 3.59 5.61
N LEU A 81 -20.57 4.40 4.58
CA LEU A 81 -19.56 5.34 4.12
C LEU A 81 -19.05 6.24 5.25
N GLU A 82 -19.98 6.74 6.08
CA GLU A 82 -19.71 7.67 7.18
C GLU A 82 -19.09 6.98 8.41
N THR A 83 -19.19 5.65 8.48
CA THR A 83 -18.72 4.86 9.64
C THR A 83 -17.54 3.97 9.32
N ILE A 84 -16.94 4.15 8.15
CA ILE A 84 -15.66 3.47 7.80
C ILE A 84 -14.62 3.79 8.87
N PRO A 85 -13.97 2.79 9.47
CA PRO A 85 -12.88 3.04 10.42
C PRO A 85 -11.65 3.54 9.67
N SER A 86 -11.61 4.85 9.40
CA SER A 86 -10.60 5.50 8.56
C SER A 86 -9.32 5.89 9.31
N GLN A 87 -9.25 5.67 10.61
CA GLN A 87 -8.06 6.00 11.40
C GLN A 87 -6.82 5.27 10.89
N THR A 88 -5.73 6.03 10.73
CA THR A 88 -4.41 5.55 10.32
C THR A 88 -3.33 6.26 11.14
N PRO A 89 -2.16 5.66 11.43
CA PRO A 89 -1.83 4.28 11.07
C PRO A 89 -2.59 3.26 11.94
N TYR A 90 -2.88 2.08 11.37
CA TYR A 90 -3.35 0.91 12.12
C TYR A 90 -2.40 -0.30 11.98
N LEU A 91 -1.39 -0.17 11.13
CA LEU A 91 -0.21 -1.05 11.02
C LEU A 91 1.05 -0.20 11.16
N SER A 92 2.14 -0.83 11.55
CA SER A 92 3.49 -0.27 11.56
C SER A 92 4.50 -1.33 11.12
N ALA A 93 5.69 -0.89 10.71
CA ALA A 93 6.77 -1.83 10.48
C ALA A 93 7.49 -2.17 11.80
N PRO A 94 8.15 -3.33 11.90
CA PRO A 94 9.04 -3.62 13.02
C PRO A 94 10.16 -2.56 13.12
N SER A 95 10.38 -2.02 14.32
CA SER A 95 11.29 -0.90 14.55
C SER A 95 12.73 -1.17 14.11
N GLU A 96 13.20 -2.40 14.30
CA GLU A 96 14.54 -2.81 13.86
C GLU A 96 14.71 -2.70 12.36
N LYS A 97 13.71 -3.19 11.58
CA LYS A 97 13.71 -3.08 10.12
C LYS A 97 13.63 -1.63 9.67
N THR A 98 12.77 -0.82 10.31
CA THR A 98 12.66 0.62 10.01
C THR A 98 13.96 1.36 10.24
N SER A 99 14.68 1.05 11.34
CA SER A 99 15.98 1.64 11.62
C SER A 99 17.05 1.20 10.61
N ALA A 100 17.12 -0.08 10.26
CA ALA A 100 18.06 -0.58 9.26
C ALA A 100 17.86 0.09 7.89
N TRP A 101 16.60 0.29 7.46
CA TRP A 101 16.31 1.02 6.23
C TRP A 101 16.66 2.50 6.33
N ARG A 102 16.46 3.15 7.49
CA ARG A 102 16.86 4.55 7.72
C ARG A 102 18.36 4.73 7.57
N ASP A 103 19.15 3.83 8.16
CA ASP A 103 20.61 3.88 8.08
C ASP A 103 21.09 3.67 6.64
N ARG A 104 20.48 2.74 5.91
CA ARG A 104 20.79 2.49 4.50
C ARG A 104 20.46 3.66 3.58
N LEU A 105 19.34 4.33 3.83
CA LEU A 105 18.90 5.50 3.08
C LEU A 105 19.78 6.74 3.33
N GLY A 106 20.48 6.81 4.46
CA GLY A 106 21.34 7.93 4.81
C GLY A 106 20.63 9.27 4.92
N ASN A 107 21.37 10.36 4.72
CA ASN A 107 20.84 11.71 4.80
C ASN A 107 19.75 11.98 3.75
N ARG A 108 18.75 12.77 4.13
CA ARG A 108 17.61 13.12 3.29
C ARG A 108 17.76 14.54 2.75
N GLU A 109 18.08 14.66 1.47
CA GLU A 109 18.25 15.95 0.79
C GLU A 109 17.07 16.30 -0.12
N ARG A 110 16.26 15.32 -0.47
CA ARG A 110 15.11 15.43 -1.37
C ARG A 110 13.96 14.57 -0.86
N PRO A 111 12.71 14.82 -1.27
CA PRO A 111 11.61 13.91 -0.97
C PRO A 111 11.87 12.53 -1.59
N ARG A 112 11.67 11.50 -0.78
CA ARG A 112 11.80 10.09 -1.15
C ARG A 112 10.46 9.55 -1.58
N VAL A 113 10.37 9.07 -2.81
CA VAL A 113 9.12 8.65 -3.45
C VAL A 113 9.20 7.17 -3.80
N GLY A 114 8.33 6.37 -3.20
CA GLY A 114 8.18 4.96 -3.55
C GLY A 114 7.27 4.78 -4.77
N LEU A 115 7.63 3.86 -5.67
CA LEU A 115 6.90 3.62 -6.91
C LEU A 115 6.42 2.17 -7.03
N VAL A 116 5.16 2.00 -7.44
CA VAL A 116 4.58 0.73 -7.89
C VAL A 116 3.75 0.98 -9.14
N TRP A 117 4.13 0.39 -10.26
CA TRP A 117 3.48 0.62 -11.56
C TRP A 117 2.66 -0.55 -12.06
N ALA A 118 2.86 -1.75 -11.50
CA ALA A 118 2.16 -2.94 -11.95
C ALA A 118 1.73 -3.83 -10.78
N GLY A 119 0.63 -4.55 -10.97
CA GLY A 119 0.20 -5.61 -10.08
C GLY A 119 0.83 -6.96 -10.43
N ASP A 120 0.32 -8.01 -9.80
CA ASP A 120 0.65 -9.39 -10.17
C ASP A 120 -0.23 -9.81 -11.37
N PRO A 121 0.37 -10.16 -12.51
CA PRO A 121 -0.38 -10.51 -13.73
C PRO A 121 -1.24 -11.75 -13.58
N ARG A 122 -0.99 -12.64 -12.60
CA ARG A 122 -1.77 -13.87 -12.35
C ARG A 122 -2.09 -14.61 -13.64
N LYS A 123 -1.07 -14.93 -14.43
CA LYS A 123 -1.17 -15.46 -15.81
C LYS A 123 -2.05 -16.71 -15.92
N SER A 124 -2.15 -17.50 -14.84
CA SER A 124 -3.00 -18.70 -14.75
C SER A 124 -4.51 -18.40 -14.56
N LEU A 125 -4.88 -17.16 -14.24
CA LEU A 125 -6.25 -16.74 -13.94
C LEU A 125 -6.70 -15.66 -14.93
N PRO A 126 -7.38 -15.99 -16.06
CA PRO A 126 -7.66 -15.04 -17.15
C PRO A 126 -8.42 -13.78 -16.71
N GLY A 127 -9.39 -13.90 -15.81
CA GLY A 127 -10.15 -12.76 -15.28
C GLY A 127 -9.27 -11.82 -14.46
N ALA A 128 -8.44 -12.34 -13.57
CA ALA A 128 -7.50 -11.57 -12.76
C ALA A 128 -6.41 -10.91 -13.62
N ASN A 129 -5.91 -11.65 -14.63
CA ASN A 129 -4.95 -11.13 -15.59
C ASN A 129 -5.50 -9.93 -16.39
N ARG A 130 -6.76 -10.00 -16.84
CA ARG A 130 -7.42 -8.89 -17.53
C ARG A 130 -7.53 -7.65 -16.64
N ILE A 131 -7.92 -7.84 -15.38
CA ILE A 131 -8.01 -6.75 -14.40
C ILE A 131 -6.63 -6.14 -14.17
N ASP A 132 -5.61 -6.98 -14.02
CA ASP A 132 -4.25 -6.51 -13.79
C ASP A 132 -3.72 -5.67 -14.96
N ARG A 133 -3.90 -6.11 -16.19
CA ARG A 133 -3.53 -5.33 -17.38
C ARG A 133 -4.24 -3.98 -17.49
N GLN A 134 -5.44 -3.84 -16.93
CA GLN A 134 -6.19 -2.58 -16.94
C GLN A 134 -5.73 -1.60 -15.87
N ARG A 135 -5.14 -2.07 -14.77
CA ARG A 135 -4.68 -1.22 -13.66
C ARG A 135 -3.19 -0.94 -13.68
N SER A 136 -2.42 -1.75 -14.40
CA SER A 136 -0.96 -1.65 -14.48
C SER A 136 -0.54 -0.72 -15.62
N LEU A 137 0.55 0.02 -15.40
CA LEU A 137 1.28 0.76 -16.41
C LEU A 137 2.49 -0.07 -16.88
N GLN A 138 3.02 0.28 -18.04
CA GLN A 138 4.40 -0.08 -18.40
C GLN A 138 5.34 0.91 -17.70
N PHE A 139 6.52 0.46 -17.27
CA PHE A 139 7.45 1.31 -16.53
C PHE A 139 7.81 2.61 -17.31
N ASP A 140 8.02 2.53 -18.61
CA ASP A 140 8.37 3.68 -19.44
C ASP A 140 7.27 4.74 -19.53
N GLN A 141 6.00 4.38 -19.23
CA GLN A 141 4.93 5.37 -19.11
C GLN A 141 5.13 6.31 -17.92
N LEU A 142 5.92 5.91 -16.90
CA LEU A 142 6.29 6.78 -15.79
C LEU A 142 7.40 7.78 -16.15
N ALA A 143 7.95 7.77 -17.37
CA ALA A 143 9.03 8.67 -17.77
C ALA A 143 8.80 10.15 -17.44
N PRO A 144 7.60 10.74 -17.60
CA PRO A 144 7.34 12.12 -17.18
C PRO A 144 7.56 12.33 -15.67
N VAL A 145 7.12 11.39 -14.83
CA VAL A 145 7.26 11.44 -13.36
C VAL A 145 8.74 11.33 -12.99
N LEU A 146 9.47 10.37 -13.58
CA LEU A 146 10.89 10.13 -13.32
C LEU A 146 11.80 11.30 -13.74
N ARG A 147 11.33 12.16 -14.65
CA ARG A 147 12.06 13.39 -15.06
C ARG A 147 11.97 14.53 -14.02
N VAL A 148 11.19 14.39 -12.96
CA VAL A 148 11.20 15.33 -11.83
C VAL A 148 12.51 15.12 -11.06
N ARG A 149 13.47 16.06 -11.22
CA ARG A 149 14.84 15.90 -10.70
C ARG A 149 14.96 16.11 -9.20
N ASP A 150 13.99 16.78 -8.62
CA ASP A 150 14.01 17.17 -7.20
C ASP A 150 13.44 16.09 -6.27
N CYS A 151 13.32 14.84 -6.75
CA CYS A 151 12.90 13.67 -5.99
C CYS A 151 13.90 12.54 -6.13
N GLU A 152 13.98 11.70 -5.11
CA GLU A 152 14.61 10.38 -5.14
C GLU A 152 13.52 9.33 -5.30
N PHE A 153 13.71 8.39 -6.22
CA PHE A 153 12.73 7.35 -6.50
C PHE A 153 13.22 5.99 -6.05
N TYR A 154 12.35 5.25 -5.38
CA TYR A 154 12.61 3.92 -4.85
C TYR A 154 11.58 2.93 -5.39
N SER A 155 12.05 1.78 -5.89
CA SER A 155 11.17 0.69 -6.32
C SER A 155 10.57 0.01 -5.10
N LEU A 156 9.24 -0.05 -5.05
CA LEU A 156 8.45 -0.91 -4.16
C LEU A 156 7.82 -2.06 -4.95
N GLN A 157 8.21 -2.18 -6.22
CA GLN A 157 7.68 -3.16 -7.15
C GLN A 157 8.19 -4.55 -6.83
N LYS A 158 7.33 -5.55 -6.94
CA LYS A 158 7.66 -6.98 -6.95
C LYS A 158 7.14 -7.62 -8.23
N GLY A 159 7.71 -8.76 -8.57
CA GLY A 159 7.35 -9.55 -9.76
C GLY A 159 8.30 -9.34 -10.93
N ASP A 160 8.77 -10.46 -11.47
CA ASP A 160 9.85 -10.50 -12.45
C ASP A 160 9.53 -9.70 -13.72
N ASP A 161 8.30 -9.85 -14.27
CA ASP A 161 7.88 -9.13 -15.48
C ASP A 161 7.96 -7.59 -15.32
N ALA A 162 7.63 -7.07 -14.15
CA ALA A 162 7.66 -5.63 -13.89
C ALA A 162 9.09 -5.14 -13.60
N LEU A 163 9.88 -5.91 -12.86
CA LEU A 163 11.29 -5.58 -12.62
C LEU A 163 12.12 -5.65 -13.91
N GLU A 164 11.82 -6.59 -14.80
CA GLU A 164 12.46 -6.66 -16.12
C GLU A 164 12.19 -5.38 -16.95
N GLN A 165 10.99 -4.79 -16.86
CA GLN A 165 10.70 -3.51 -17.51
C GLN A 165 11.59 -2.38 -16.94
N LEU A 166 11.77 -2.31 -15.63
CA LEU A 166 12.65 -1.34 -14.98
C LEU A 166 14.09 -1.51 -15.51
N HIS A 167 14.64 -2.72 -15.42
CA HIS A 167 16.06 -2.98 -15.75
C HIS A 167 16.37 -2.83 -17.24
N ARG A 168 15.38 -2.92 -18.14
CA ARG A 168 15.53 -2.67 -19.59
C ARG A 168 15.33 -1.21 -19.98
N SER A 169 14.79 -0.40 -19.10
CA SER A 169 14.50 1.00 -19.39
C SER A 169 15.77 1.85 -19.40
N ALA A 170 15.82 2.83 -20.30
CA ALA A 170 16.86 3.86 -20.28
C ALA A 170 16.78 4.77 -19.03
N LEU A 171 15.72 4.66 -18.24
CA LEU A 171 15.48 5.43 -17.02
C LEU A 171 15.72 4.61 -15.74
N ASP A 172 16.26 3.40 -15.84
CA ASP A 172 16.58 2.55 -14.69
C ASP A 172 17.43 3.28 -13.63
N HIS A 173 18.44 4.03 -14.10
CA HIS A 173 19.31 4.87 -13.28
C HIS A 173 18.58 5.93 -12.43
N ARG A 174 17.30 6.19 -12.70
CA ARG A 174 16.47 7.14 -11.95
C ARG A 174 15.79 6.51 -10.75
N VAL A 175 15.78 5.19 -10.64
CA VAL A 175 15.06 4.46 -9.58
C VAL A 175 16.02 3.55 -8.83
N ILE A 176 16.08 3.73 -7.54
CA ILE A 176 16.84 2.85 -6.65
C ILE A 176 15.99 1.58 -6.42
N ASP A 177 16.48 0.44 -6.88
CA ASP A 177 15.81 -0.84 -6.70
C ASP A 177 16.53 -1.69 -5.66
N TRP A 178 15.84 -1.92 -4.55
CA TRP A 178 16.24 -2.82 -3.48
C TRP A 178 15.21 -3.94 -3.27
N SER A 179 14.41 -4.21 -4.27
CA SER A 179 13.33 -5.21 -4.19
C SER A 179 13.83 -6.63 -3.88
N ALA A 180 15.08 -6.95 -4.20
CA ALA A 180 15.71 -8.22 -3.84
C ALA A 180 15.79 -8.45 -2.32
N ASP A 181 15.85 -7.38 -1.53
CA ASP A 181 15.95 -7.42 -0.07
C ASP A 181 14.58 -7.47 0.64
N PHE A 182 13.48 -7.46 -0.10
CA PHE A 182 12.15 -7.62 0.47
C PHE A 182 11.80 -9.10 0.59
N HIS A 183 11.84 -9.64 1.79
CA HIS A 183 11.49 -11.04 2.08
C HIS A 183 10.00 -11.19 2.37
N ASP A 184 9.39 -10.19 3.01
CA ASP A 184 7.97 -10.15 3.32
C ASP A 184 7.42 -8.69 3.33
N PHE A 185 6.14 -8.51 3.65
CA PHE A 185 5.53 -7.17 3.68
C PHE A 185 6.04 -6.30 4.84
N SER A 186 6.71 -6.85 5.85
CA SER A 186 7.32 -6.05 6.91
C SER A 186 8.57 -5.30 6.42
N ASP A 187 9.31 -5.85 5.45
CA ASP A 187 10.44 -5.16 4.82
C ASP A 187 9.94 -4.00 3.93
N THR A 188 8.89 -4.27 3.13
CA THR A 188 8.24 -3.23 2.33
C THR A 188 7.68 -2.11 3.21
N ALA A 189 7.03 -2.45 4.32
CA ALA A 189 6.51 -1.48 5.29
C ALA A 189 7.64 -0.64 5.90
N ALA A 190 8.74 -1.26 6.27
CA ALA A 190 9.88 -0.59 6.88
C ALA A 190 10.55 0.43 5.92
N LEU A 191 10.66 0.09 4.63
CA LEU A 191 11.10 1.07 3.64
C LEU A 191 10.07 2.19 3.49
N ILE A 192 8.76 1.88 3.35
CA ILE A 192 7.69 2.87 3.21
C ILE A 192 7.68 3.86 4.37
N GLU A 193 7.92 3.42 5.60
CA GLU A 193 7.99 4.32 6.77
C GLU A 193 9.09 5.37 6.66
N ASN A 194 10.12 5.12 5.88
CA ASN A 194 11.23 6.04 5.62
C ASN A 194 11.04 6.88 4.33
N LEU A 195 9.93 6.70 3.63
CA LEU A 195 9.57 7.49 2.44
C LEU A 195 8.62 8.64 2.79
N ASP A 196 8.59 9.65 1.94
CA ASP A 196 7.73 10.84 2.07
C ASP A 196 6.40 10.69 1.33
N LEU A 197 6.40 9.89 0.25
CA LEU A 197 5.26 9.69 -0.63
C LEU A 197 5.34 8.31 -1.28
N VAL A 198 4.20 7.67 -1.45
CA VAL A 198 4.06 6.47 -2.29
C VAL A 198 3.16 6.80 -3.48
N ILE A 199 3.63 6.53 -4.70
CA ILE A 199 2.85 6.61 -5.94
C ILE A 199 2.66 5.18 -6.43
N ALA A 200 1.43 4.71 -6.47
CA ALA A 200 1.15 3.31 -6.77
C ALA A 200 -0.12 3.14 -7.60
N VAL A 201 -0.16 2.11 -8.42
CA VAL A 201 -1.42 1.57 -8.95
C VAL A 201 -2.16 0.78 -7.86
N ASP A 202 -3.42 0.40 -8.12
CA ASP A 202 -4.28 -0.35 -7.17
C ASP A 202 -3.71 -1.75 -6.86
N THR A 203 -2.82 -1.81 -5.87
CA THR A 203 -2.08 -3.01 -5.43
C THR A 203 -2.05 -3.12 -3.90
N ALA A 204 -1.54 -4.24 -3.39
CA ALA A 204 -1.34 -4.44 -1.95
C ALA A 204 -0.46 -3.36 -1.31
N VAL A 205 0.53 -2.82 -2.05
CA VAL A 205 1.42 -1.77 -1.57
C VAL A 205 0.67 -0.44 -1.38
N ALA A 206 -0.32 -0.12 -2.23
CA ALA A 206 -1.18 1.05 -2.04
C ALA A 206 -1.96 0.94 -0.72
N HIS A 207 -2.53 -0.23 -0.44
CA HIS A 207 -3.21 -0.50 0.83
C HIS A 207 -2.26 -0.44 2.02
N LEU A 208 -1.02 -0.92 1.85
CA LEU A 208 0.01 -0.87 2.88
C LEU A 208 0.40 0.57 3.21
N ALA A 209 0.68 1.40 2.20
CA ALA A 209 0.99 2.82 2.41
C ALA A 209 -0.14 3.54 3.15
N GLY A 210 -1.39 3.29 2.76
CA GLY A 210 -2.57 3.81 3.46
C GLY A 210 -2.70 3.30 4.90
N ALA A 211 -2.41 2.01 5.15
CA ALA A 211 -2.45 1.42 6.49
C ALA A 211 -1.39 2.00 7.44
N LEU A 212 -0.23 2.36 6.89
CA LEU A 212 0.85 3.04 7.60
C LEU A 212 0.63 4.56 7.77
N GLY A 213 -0.49 5.10 7.25
CA GLY A 213 -0.78 6.53 7.31
C GLY A 213 0.13 7.40 6.43
N LYS A 214 0.82 6.82 5.46
CA LYS A 214 1.71 7.56 4.57
C LYS A 214 0.95 8.27 3.45
N PRO A 215 1.44 9.43 2.98
CA PRO A 215 0.92 10.04 1.77
C PRO A 215 0.92 9.05 0.61
N LEU A 216 -0.26 8.81 0.04
CA LEU A 216 -0.48 7.87 -1.06
C LEU A 216 -1.09 8.60 -2.25
N TRP A 217 -0.44 8.54 -3.41
CA TRP A 217 -1.02 8.94 -4.68
C TRP A 217 -1.36 7.69 -5.48
N LEU A 218 -2.65 7.43 -5.61
CA LEU A 218 -3.14 6.26 -6.34
C LEU A 218 -3.39 6.60 -7.80
N ILE A 219 -2.65 5.96 -8.69
CA ILE A 219 -2.90 5.95 -10.13
C ILE A 219 -4.03 4.95 -10.37
N ASN A 220 -5.23 5.44 -10.68
CA ASN A 220 -6.46 4.65 -10.67
C ASN A 220 -7.10 4.56 -12.05
N ARG A 221 -7.44 3.33 -12.45
CA ARG A 221 -8.10 3.08 -13.75
C ARG A 221 -9.53 3.64 -13.78
N HIS A 222 -10.06 3.88 -14.96
CA HIS A 222 -11.43 4.37 -15.17
C HIS A 222 -12.47 3.46 -14.50
N ASN A 223 -12.47 2.17 -14.83
CA ASN A 223 -13.32 1.17 -14.18
C ASN A 223 -12.72 0.74 -12.84
N THR A 224 -12.74 1.63 -11.88
CA THR A 224 -12.09 1.44 -10.58
C THR A 224 -12.68 0.29 -9.78
N CYS A 225 -11.94 -0.18 -8.77
CA CYS A 225 -12.46 -1.06 -7.74
C CYS A 225 -13.44 -0.26 -6.84
N TRP A 226 -14.49 -0.92 -6.35
CA TRP A 226 -15.49 -0.33 -5.45
C TRP A 226 -14.89 0.39 -4.22
N ARG A 227 -13.71 -0.03 -3.78
CA ARG A 227 -13.00 0.54 -2.62
C ARG A 227 -12.66 2.02 -2.81
N TRP A 228 -12.39 2.39 -4.05
CA TRP A 228 -11.97 3.75 -4.40
C TRP A 228 -13.14 4.65 -4.80
N LEU A 229 -14.37 4.11 -4.84
CA LEU A 229 -15.60 4.81 -5.22
C LEU A 229 -15.49 5.51 -6.59
N LEU A 230 -16.47 6.34 -6.92
CA LEU A 230 -16.52 7.14 -8.15
C LEU A 230 -16.54 8.64 -7.79
N ASP A 231 -16.24 9.48 -8.76
CA ASP A 231 -16.45 10.93 -8.74
C ASP A 231 -15.81 11.66 -7.54
N ARG A 232 -14.65 11.17 -7.08
CA ARG A 232 -13.86 11.78 -6.02
C ARG A 232 -12.37 11.50 -6.20
N ASP A 233 -11.54 12.36 -5.65
CA ASP A 233 -10.06 12.27 -5.70
C ASP A 233 -9.41 11.99 -4.33
N ASP A 234 -10.23 11.72 -3.30
CA ASP A 234 -9.85 11.25 -1.98
C ASP A 234 -10.36 9.82 -1.71
N SER A 235 -10.05 9.27 -0.55
CA SER A 235 -10.52 7.94 -0.13
C SER A 235 -11.09 7.97 1.28
N PRO A 236 -12.30 7.42 1.51
CA PRO A 236 -12.85 7.30 2.86
C PRO A 236 -12.14 6.22 3.69
N TRP A 237 -11.36 5.34 3.04
CA TRP A 237 -10.58 4.30 3.72
C TRP A 237 -9.22 4.80 4.19
N TYR A 238 -8.63 5.76 3.47
CA TYR A 238 -7.27 6.24 3.70
C TYR A 238 -7.22 7.76 3.57
N PRO A 239 -7.29 8.51 4.67
CA PRO A 239 -7.34 9.98 4.63
C PRO A 239 -6.14 10.65 3.96
N THR A 240 -5.01 9.93 3.89
CA THR A 240 -3.77 10.40 3.25
C THR A 240 -3.70 10.11 1.76
N ALA A 241 -4.74 9.46 1.19
CA ALA A 241 -4.74 9.08 -0.22
C ALA A 241 -5.30 10.20 -1.10
N ARG A 242 -4.61 10.45 -2.22
CA ARG A 242 -5.08 11.24 -3.36
C ARG A 242 -5.17 10.34 -4.60
N LEU A 243 -6.29 10.43 -5.30
CA LEU A 243 -6.61 9.56 -6.44
C LEU A 243 -6.42 10.31 -7.77
N PHE A 244 -5.58 9.76 -8.63
CA PHE A 244 -5.38 10.24 -10.00
C PHE A 244 -6.05 9.26 -10.95
N ARG A 245 -7.27 9.57 -11.38
CA ARG A 245 -8.13 8.66 -12.14
C ARG A 245 -7.95 8.82 -13.65
N GLN A 246 -8.01 7.70 -14.39
CA GLN A 246 -8.25 7.76 -15.82
C GLN A 246 -9.63 8.37 -16.10
N ASP A 247 -9.71 9.13 -17.17
CA ASP A 247 -10.98 9.58 -17.77
C ASP A 247 -11.58 8.47 -18.66
N ALA A 248 -12.62 8.84 -19.43
CA ALA A 248 -13.32 7.92 -20.32
C ALA A 248 -12.46 7.41 -21.49
N THR A 249 -11.35 8.07 -21.82
CA THR A 249 -10.40 7.60 -22.85
C THR A 249 -9.64 6.37 -22.42
N ARG A 250 -9.49 6.15 -21.10
CA ARG A 250 -8.72 5.07 -20.47
C ARG A 250 -7.23 5.13 -20.78
N GLU A 251 -6.72 6.27 -21.22
CA GLU A 251 -5.31 6.48 -21.47
C GLU A 251 -4.58 6.89 -20.19
N TRP A 252 -3.34 6.45 -20.04
CA TRP A 252 -2.53 6.76 -18.86
C TRP A 252 -1.80 8.09 -18.96
N ASP A 253 -1.59 8.61 -20.17
CA ASP A 253 -0.77 9.80 -20.41
C ASP A 253 -1.31 11.03 -19.68
N SER A 254 -2.62 11.24 -19.70
CA SER A 254 -3.27 12.35 -18.98
C SER A 254 -3.13 12.22 -17.47
N VAL A 255 -3.19 10.99 -16.95
CA VAL A 255 -3.02 10.70 -15.52
C VAL A 255 -1.59 10.97 -15.10
N VAL A 256 -0.62 10.43 -15.85
CA VAL A 256 0.81 10.58 -15.58
C VAL A 256 1.24 12.05 -15.65
N ALA A 257 0.69 12.83 -16.59
CA ALA A 257 0.95 14.26 -16.67
C ALA A 257 0.45 15.02 -15.42
N ARG A 258 -0.74 14.67 -14.91
CA ARG A 258 -1.28 15.26 -13.65
C ARG A 258 -0.44 14.84 -12.43
N VAL A 259 0.00 13.59 -12.36
CA VAL A 259 0.90 13.11 -11.30
C VAL A 259 2.24 13.86 -11.36
N GLN A 260 2.81 14.05 -12.57
CA GLN A 260 4.05 14.82 -12.76
C GLN A 260 3.91 16.26 -12.29
N ALA A 261 2.83 16.94 -12.66
CA ALA A 261 2.58 18.32 -12.26
C ALA A 261 2.48 18.44 -10.73
N ALA A 262 1.66 17.57 -10.11
CA ALA A 262 1.52 17.53 -8.66
C ALA A 262 2.85 17.22 -7.95
N LEU A 263 3.69 16.34 -8.52
CA LEU A 263 4.98 15.97 -7.92
C LEU A 263 5.99 17.12 -7.98
N ARG A 264 5.97 17.94 -9.02
CA ARG A 264 6.78 19.17 -9.08
C ARG A 264 6.40 20.15 -7.98
N ASP A 265 5.09 20.35 -7.77
CA ASP A 265 4.59 21.22 -6.70
C ASP A 265 4.97 20.63 -5.32
N TYR A 266 4.76 19.34 -5.10
CA TYR A 266 5.15 18.66 -3.86
C TYR A 266 6.64 18.81 -3.54
N ALA A 267 7.52 18.62 -4.52
CA ALA A 267 8.97 18.74 -4.35
C ALA A 267 9.38 20.19 -4.04
N ARG A 268 8.73 21.17 -4.67
CA ARG A 268 8.95 22.59 -4.38
C ARG A 268 8.56 22.95 -2.95
N ASP A 269 7.36 22.51 -2.54
CA ASP A 269 6.83 22.84 -1.20
C ASP A 269 7.65 22.13 -0.11
N TRP A 270 8.15 20.91 -0.38
CA TRP A 270 9.05 20.19 0.52
C TRP A 270 10.34 20.96 0.78
N LYS A 271 10.97 21.56 -0.26
CA LYS A 271 12.16 22.40 -0.11
C LYS A 271 11.91 23.62 0.76
N ILE A 272 10.77 24.27 0.61
CA ILE A 272 10.39 25.45 1.41
C ILE A 272 10.23 25.06 2.88
N GLY A 273 9.55 23.93 3.17
CA GLY A 273 9.36 23.45 4.54
C GLY A 273 10.62 22.89 5.22
N SER A 274 11.64 22.53 4.42
CA SER A 274 12.93 21.99 4.91
C SER A 274 14.01 23.07 5.05
N ALA A 275 13.77 24.29 4.55
CA ALA A 275 14.71 25.39 4.72
C ALA A 275 14.78 25.77 6.22
N PRO A 276 15.99 25.90 6.83
CA PRO A 276 16.12 26.42 8.18
C PRO A 276 15.46 27.79 8.24
N ALA A 277 14.64 28.02 9.29
CA ALA A 277 14.07 29.34 9.53
C ALA A 277 15.19 30.34 9.47
N ALA A 278 15.10 31.35 8.58
CA ALA A 278 16.08 32.40 8.49
C ALA A 278 16.19 33.02 9.88
N SER A 279 17.37 32.90 10.50
CA SER A 279 17.67 33.53 11.78
C SER A 279 17.57 35.04 11.56
N CYS A 280 16.51 35.64 12.07
CA CYS A 280 16.41 37.10 12.23
C CYS A 280 17.25 37.56 13.40
#